data_155ad12a9e8503e8902b6860b84ac11f
#
_entry.id   155ad12a9e8503e8902b6860b84ac11f
#
_cell.length_a   1.000
_cell.length_b   1.000
_cell.length_c   1.000
_cell.angle_alpha   90.00
_cell.angle_beta   90.00
_cell.angle_gamma   90.00
#
_symmetry.space_group_name_H-M   'P 1'
#
loop_
_entity.id
_entity.type
_entity.pdbx_description
1 polymer ?
#
loop_
_entity_poly.entity_id
_entity_poly.type
_entity_poly.pdbx_seq_one_letter_code
_entity_poly.pdbx_strand_id
1 'polypeptide(L)'
;MALPAHLLERLSPAFAQAGVRFARPAEGPVQGLSFGIAELDALLPDGGLVRGSVVELCATGEGALGTSLGLAVCAQAQAEARARGNHTPWCAFIDPSSTLYGPGVAATGVELGRLLVVRPPLAALSRVALRLAESEAFAVVVVDLTGVVGERVAVPLGTWPRVVRRLAMAVEGTGHSVLLLTREADRRPLPLPVAQRIEVSRPAADKLMVRVAKDQRGRVSSARPVAWTRTGVWSTAAPQNENAEVRHVRRLA
;
A
#
# COMPACT_ATOMS: atom_id res chain seq x y z
N MET A 1 -8.22 20.20 17.43
CA MET A 1 -7.49 21.05 18.40
C MET A 1 -6.56 20.14 19.16
N ALA A 2 -5.24 20.26 18.97
CA ALA A 2 -4.25 19.43 19.66
C ALA A 2 -4.02 19.99 21.08
N LEU A 3 -3.91 19.09 22.07
CA LEU A 3 -3.57 19.49 23.43
C LEU A 3 -2.13 20.04 23.49
N PRO A 4 -1.86 21.10 24.26
CA PRO A 4 -0.51 21.64 24.44
C PRO A 4 0.44 20.60 25.05
N ALA A 5 1.71 20.58 24.60
CA ALA A 5 2.70 19.57 24.99
C ALA A 5 2.89 19.44 26.52
N HIS A 6 2.85 20.56 27.27
CA HIS A 6 2.99 20.55 28.72
C HIS A 6 1.84 19.86 29.47
N LEU A 7 0.64 19.79 28.88
CA LEU A 7 -0.47 19.04 29.43
C LEU A 7 -0.32 17.53 29.17
N LEU A 8 0.24 17.15 28.02
CA LEU A 8 0.53 15.75 27.70
C LEU A 8 1.57 15.15 28.64
N GLU A 9 2.62 15.91 29.00
CA GLU A 9 3.64 15.45 29.95
C GLU A 9 3.07 15.22 31.37
N ARG A 10 2.14 16.06 31.81
CA ARG A 10 1.51 15.92 33.15
C ARG A 10 0.48 14.80 33.23
N LEU A 11 -0.16 14.47 32.09
CA LEU A 11 -1.18 13.42 32.01
C LEU A 11 -0.57 12.05 31.70
N SER A 12 0.65 12.01 31.16
CA SER A 12 1.33 10.80 30.72
C SER A 12 1.39 9.67 31.76
N PRO A 13 1.70 9.91 33.06
CA PRO A 13 1.76 8.85 34.06
C PRO A 13 0.40 8.21 34.32
N ALA A 14 -0.67 9.01 34.41
CA ALA A 14 -2.01 8.52 34.71
C ALA A 14 -2.58 7.69 33.52
N PHE A 15 -2.29 8.10 32.28
CA PHE A 15 -2.72 7.38 31.10
C PHE A 15 -1.88 6.13 30.82
N ALA A 16 -0.59 6.12 31.17
CA ALA A 16 0.25 4.94 31.10
C ALA A 16 -0.26 3.83 32.05
N GLN A 17 -0.71 4.19 33.24
CA GLN A 17 -1.35 3.25 34.17
C GLN A 17 -2.68 2.71 33.64
N ALA A 18 -3.41 3.49 32.85
CA ALA A 18 -4.65 3.08 32.20
C ALA A 18 -4.43 2.30 30.88
N GLY A 19 -3.18 2.00 30.50
CA GLY A 19 -2.85 1.31 29.25
C GLY A 19 -3.05 2.15 27.98
N VAL A 20 -3.27 3.47 28.13
CA VAL A 20 -3.42 4.39 26.98
C VAL A 20 -2.02 4.81 26.52
N ARG A 21 -1.64 4.36 25.33
CA ARG A 21 -0.42 4.81 24.66
C ARG A 21 -0.74 6.02 23.78
N PHE A 22 -0.14 7.15 24.08
CA PHE A 22 -0.13 8.26 23.15
C PHE A 22 0.90 7.96 22.05
N ALA A 23 0.48 8.05 20.77
CA ALA A 23 1.44 8.01 19.68
C ALA A 23 2.44 9.16 19.87
N ARG A 24 3.71 8.84 20.12
CA ARG A 24 4.77 9.84 20.11
C ARG A 24 4.81 10.44 18.70
N PRO A 25 4.85 11.79 18.59
CA PRO A 25 5.19 12.39 17.32
C PRO A 25 6.55 11.85 16.91
N ALA A 26 6.66 11.30 15.70
CA ALA A 26 7.95 10.90 15.15
C ALA A 26 8.85 12.14 15.13
N GLU A 27 9.96 12.11 15.85
CA GLU A 27 10.97 13.16 15.83
C GLU A 27 11.70 13.09 14.49
N GLY A 28 11.55 14.12 13.66
CA GLY A 28 12.15 14.26 12.34
C GLY A 28 11.15 14.16 11.17
N PRO A 29 11.57 14.57 9.96
CA PRO A 29 10.77 14.43 8.77
C PRO A 29 10.57 12.93 8.47
N VAL A 30 9.37 12.42 8.70
CA VAL A 30 9.00 11.05 8.32
C VAL A 30 8.92 11.01 6.81
N GLN A 31 9.93 10.44 6.18
CA GLN A 31 9.90 10.19 4.75
C GLN A 31 8.92 9.07 4.44
N GLY A 32 7.93 9.38 3.61
CA GLY A 32 6.95 8.40 3.13
C GLY A 32 7.60 7.33 2.23
N LEU A 33 6.85 6.30 1.92
CA LEU A 33 7.23 5.30 0.92
C LEU A 33 6.78 5.80 -0.46
N SER A 34 7.74 6.11 -1.32
CA SER A 34 7.53 6.69 -2.65
C SER A 34 6.76 5.75 -3.59
N PHE A 35 6.01 6.33 -4.53
CA PHE A 35 5.49 5.64 -5.71
C PHE A 35 6.50 5.59 -6.87
N GLY A 36 7.61 6.33 -6.77
CA GLY A 36 8.55 6.51 -7.86
C GLY A 36 8.06 7.46 -8.96
N ILE A 37 7.03 8.24 -8.67
CA ILE A 37 6.46 9.26 -9.56
C ILE A 37 6.60 10.59 -8.84
N ALA A 38 7.63 11.35 -9.18
CA ALA A 38 8.02 12.55 -8.45
C ALA A 38 6.87 13.55 -8.26
N GLU A 39 6.04 13.76 -9.29
CA GLU A 39 4.89 14.66 -9.22
C GLU A 39 3.81 14.12 -8.27
N LEU A 40 3.57 12.81 -8.24
CA LEU A 40 2.65 12.16 -7.33
C LEU A 40 3.16 12.27 -5.88
N ASP A 41 4.41 11.89 -5.68
CA ASP A 41 5.04 11.89 -4.36
C ASP A 41 5.06 13.32 -3.76
N ALA A 42 5.31 14.35 -4.57
CA ALA A 42 5.27 15.74 -4.16
C ALA A 42 3.87 16.23 -3.72
N LEU A 43 2.79 15.57 -4.16
CA LEU A 43 1.42 15.88 -3.71
C LEU A 43 1.07 15.23 -2.37
N LEU A 44 1.83 14.22 -1.95
CA LEU A 44 1.57 13.48 -0.73
C LEU A 44 2.28 14.12 0.47
N PRO A 45 1.63 14.15 1.63
CA PRO A 45 2.12 14.90 2.80
C PRO A 45 3.52 14.55 3.27
N ASP A 46 3.95 13.29 3.11
CA ASP A 46 5.28 12.80 3.53
C ASP A 46 6.14 12.39 2.33
N GLY A 47 5.82 12.88 1.12
CA GLY A 47 6.48 12.48 -0.12
C GLY A 47 6.21 11.03 -0.50
N GLY A 48 5.08 10.46 -0.10
CA GLY A 48 4.69 9.08 -0.37
C GLY A 48 3.64 8.56 0.61
N LEU A 49 3.54 7.23 0.70
CA LEU A 49 2.65 6.56 1.65
C LEU A 49 3.22 6.66 3.08
N VAL A 50 2.33 6.81 4.06
CA VAL A 50 2.73 6.79 5.47
C VAL A 50 3.28 5.41 5.84
N ARG A 51 4.53 5.34 6.29
CA ARG A 51 5.17 4.08 6.74
C ARG A 51 4.60 3.61 8.07
N GLY A 52 4.73 2.33 8.33
CA GLY A 52 4.25 1.72 9.57
C GLY A 52 2.74 1.83 9.74
N SER A 53 2.00 1.83 8.63
CA SER A 53 0.56 2.09 8.68
C SER A 53 -0.21 1.32 7.60
N VAL A 54 -1.53 1.39 7.71
CA VAL A 54 -2.45 0.92 6.66
C VAL A 54 -2.92 2.13 5.85
N VAL A 55 -2.64 2.09 4.55
CA VAL A 55 -3.04 3.11 3.58
C VAL A 55 -4.06 2.54 2.63
N GLU A 56 -5.05 3.33 2.25
CA GLU A 56 -6.04 2.98 1.23
C GLU A 56 -5.77 3.76 -0.06
N LEU A 57 -5.59 3.05 -1.15
CA LEU A 57 -5.58 3.58 -2.50
C LEU A 57 -6.92 3.28 -3.15
N CYS A 58 -7.76 4.29 -3.28
CA CYS A 58 -9.11 4.17 -3.80
C CYS A 58 -9.16 4.60 -5.27
N ALA A 59 -9.46 3.64 -6.15
CA ALA A 59 -9.67 3.92 -7.56
C ALA A 59 -11.05 4.51 -7.80
N THR A 60 -11.10 5.67 -8.46
CA THR A 60 -12.34 6.33 -8.90
C THR A 60 -12.45 6.23 -10.41
N GLY A 61 -13.50 5.59 -10.90
CA GLY A 61 -13.68 5.30 -12.31
C GLY A 61 -12.83 4.14 -12.84
N GLU A 62 -12.92 3.91 -14.15
CA GLU A 62 -12.18 2.85 -14.83
C GLU A 62 -10.74 3.26 -15.14
N GLY A 63 -9.82 2.28 -15.17
CA GLY A 63 -8.44 2.48 -15.59
C GLY A 63 -7.59 3.31 -14.62
N ALA A 64 -7.98 3.46 -13.35
CA ALA A 64 -7.29 4.28 -12.35
C ALA A 64 -5.93 3.73 -11.88
N LEU A 65 -5.41 2.67 -12.50
CA LEU A 65 -4.06 2.13 -12.31
C LEU A 65 -3.73 1.67 -10.87
N GLY A 66 -4.71 1.34 -10.04
CA GLY A 66 -4.48 0.96 -8.64
C GLY A 66 -3.44 -0.17 -8.48
N THR A 67 -3.58 -1.25 -9.26
CA THR A 67 -2.63 -2.37 -9.27
C THR A 67 -1.22 -1.92 -9.68
N SER A 68 -1.10 -1.09 -10.73
CA SER A 68 0.19 -0.57 -11.19
C SER A 68 0.86 0.31 -10.13
N LEU A 69 0.10 1.15 -9.46
CA LEU A 69 0.60 1.99 -8.37
C LEU A 69 1.00 1.15 -7.15
N GLY A 70 0.24 0.11 -6.80
CA GLY A 70 0.61 -0.82 -5.74
C GLY A 70 1.93 -1.55 -6.02
N LEU A 71 2.14 -1.99 -7.26
CA LEU A 71 3.40 -2.61 -7.68
C LEU A 71 4.54 -1.59 -7.72
N ALA A 72 4.28 -0.35 -8.13
CA ALA A 72 5.28 0.72 -8.11
C ALA A 72 5.80 0.97 -6.69
N VAL A 73 4.94 0.97 -5.68
CA VAL A 73 5.33 1.07 -4.26
C VAL A 73 6.24 -0.10 -3.86
N CYS A 74 5.93 -1.32 -4.27
CA CYS A 74 6.79 -2.49 -4.03
C CYS A 74 8.17 -2.30 -4.68
N ALA A 75 8.22 -1.87 -5.94
CA ALA A 75 9.46 -1.61 -6.66
C ALA A 75 10.32 -0.54 -5.97
N GLN A 76 9.68 0.54 -5.49
CA GLN A 76 10.37 1.62 -4.79
C GLN A 76 10.90 1.18 -3.42
N ALA A 77 10.14 0.40 -2.64
CA ALA A 77 10.63 -0.18 -1.39
C ALA A 77 11.90 -1.03 -1.60
N GLN A 78 11.92 -1.82 -2.68
CA GLN A 78 13.07 -2.63 -3.06
C GLN A 78 14.24 -1.77 -3.54
N ALA A 79 14.00 -0.76 -4.36
CA ALA A 79 15.01 0.16 -4.87
C ALA A 79 15.65 0.99 -3.75
N GLU A 80 14.85 1.50 -2.84
CA GLU A 80 15.30 2.27 -1.69
C GLU A 80 16.21 1.46 -0.76
N ALA A 81 15.88 0.20 -0.49
CA ALA A 81 16.72 -0.67 0.31
C ALA A 81 18.08 -0.93 -0.36
N ARG A 82 18.07 -1.20 -1.68
CA ARG A 82 19.32 -1.37 -2.45
C ARG A 82 20.17 -0.10 -2.44
N ALA A 83 19.57 1.07 -2.61
CA ALA A 83 20.28 2.35 -2.58
C ALA A 83 20.97 2.61 -1.22
N ARG A 84 20.43 2.04 -0.13
CA ARG A 84 21.02 2.11 1.22
C ARG A 84 22.03 0.98 1.47
N GLY A 85 22.32 0.13 0.50
CA GLY A 85 23.20 -1.03 0.67
C GLY A 85 22.58 -2.19 1.47
N ASN A 86 21.28 -2.17 1.68
CA ASN A 86 20.55 -3.23 2.38
C ASN A 86 20.13 -4.34 1.42
N HIS A 87 19.85 -5.52 1.98
CA HIS A 87 19.23 -6.60 1.22
C HIS A 87 17.87 -6.14 0.68
N THR A 88 17.56 -6.54 -0.57
CA THR A 88 16.25 -6.29 -1.18
C THR A 88 15.16 -6.95 -0.33
N PRO A 89 14.20 -6.18 0.19
CA PRO A 89 13.13 -6.72 1.03
C PRO A 89 12.12 -7.50 0.21
N TRP A 90 11.44 -8.42 0.87
CA TRP A 90 10.27 -9.06 0.31
C TRP A 90 9.09 -8.08 0.27
N CYS A 91 8.29 -8.17 -0.79
CA CYS A 91 6.97 -7.58 -0.89
C CYS A 91 5.94 -8.69 -1.11
N ALA A 92 4.71 -8.46 -0.66
CA ALA A 92 3.61 -9.38 -0.91
C ALA A 92 2.47 -8.68 -1.65
N PHE A 93 1.87 -9.39 -2.60
CA PHE A 93 0.67 -8.94 -3.30
C PHE A 93 -0.42 -10.02 -3.17
N ILE A 94 -1.52 -9.67 -2.53
CA ILE A 94 -2.67 -10.57 -2.34
C ILE A 94 -3.67 -10.28 -3.46
N ASP A 95 -3.79 -11.23 -4.37
CA ASP A 95 -4.58 -11.18 -5.62
C ASP A 95 -5.71 -12.23 -5.61
N PRO A 96 -6.80 -11.99 -4.86
CA PRO A 96 -7.88 -12.97 -4.76
C PRO A 96 -8.61 -13.18 -6.08
N SER A 97 -8.53 -12.23 -6.99
CA SER A 97 -9.20 -12.26 -8.29
C SER A 97 -8.34 -12.88 -9.40
N SER A 98 -7.10 -13.24 -9.10
CA SER A 98 -6.14 -13.80 -10.07
C SER A 98 -5.94 -12.94 -11.32
N THR A 99 -5.92 -11.62 -11.14
CA THR A 99 -5.83 -10.63 -12.23
C THR A 99 -4.41 -10.19 -12.55
N LEU A 100 -3.43 -10.50 -11.68
CA LEU A 100 -2.03 -10.16 -11.95
C LEU A 100 -1.50 -10.94 -13.15
N TYR A 101 -1.05 -10.18 -14.15
CA TYR A 101 -0.42 -10.71 -15.35
C TYR A 101 1.11 -10.60 -15.21
N GLY A 102 1.80 -11.73 -15.19
CA GLY A 102 3.24 -11.82 -14.92
C GLY A 102 4.12 -10.87 -15.73
N PRO A 103 4.02 -10.82 -17.09
CA PRO A 103 4.78 -9.87 -17.88
C PRO A 103 4.51 -8.40 -17.54
N GLY A 104 3.25 -8.06 -17.19
CA GLY A 104 2.89 -6.73 -16.70
C GLY A 104 3.55 -6.41 -15.37
N VAL A 105 3.61 -7.37 -14.45
CA VAL A 105 4.32 -7.23 -13.16
C VAL A 105 5.81 -7.03 -13.39
N ALA A 106 6.45 -7.85 -14.21
CA ALA A 106 7.87 -7.74 -14.53
C ALA A 106 8.24 -6.35 -15.08
N ALA A 107 7.35 -5.80 -15.91
CA ALA A 107 7.54 -4.47 -16.49
C ALA A 107 7.43 -3.34 -15.44
N THR A 108 6.97 -3.56 -14.18
CA THR A 108 6.92 -2.52 -13.13
C THR A 108 8.27 -2.25 -12.45
N GLY A 109 9.29 -3.00 -12.77
CA GLY A 109 10.59 -2.91 -12.10
C GLY A 109 10.65 -3.58 -10.72
N VAL A 110 9.59 -4.29 -10.33
CA VAL A 110 9.60 -5.15 -9.13
C VAL A 110 10.55 -6.31 -9.34
N GLU A 111 11.43 -6.56 -8.38
CA GLU A 111 12.25 -7.77 -8.34
C GLU A 111 11.36 -8.99 -8.07
N LEU A 112 11.08 -9.77 -9.12
CA LEU A 112 10.15 -10.91 -9.05
C LEU A 112 10.59 -11.97 -8.04
N GLY A 113 11.90 -12.20 -7.88
CA GLY A 113 12.46 -13.12 -6.89
C GLY A 113 12.21 -12.70 -5.44
N ARG A 114 11.70 -11.47 -5.23
CA ARG A 114 11.36 -10.89 -3.93
C ARG A 114 9.90 -10.39 -3.88
N LEU A 115 9.05 -10.91 -4.75
CA LEU A 115 7.61 -10.64 -4.74
C LEU A 115 6.84 -11.94 -4.50
N LEU A 116 6.16 -12.06 -3.36
CA LEU A 116 5.23 -13.13 -3.07
C LEU A 116 3.83 -12.74 -3.59
N VAL A 117 3.27 -13.52 -4.52
CA VAL A 117 1.88 -13.37 -4.95
C VAL A 117 1.04 -14.47 -4.31
N VAL A 118 0.01 -14.09 -3.56
CA VAL A 118 -0.90 -15.00 -2.87
C VAL A 118 -2.30 -14.86 -3.44
N ARG A 119 -2.93 -15.98 -3.80
CA ARG A 119 -4.29 -16.04 -4.35
C ARG A 119 -5.23 -16.81 -3.44
N PRO A 120 -5.65 -16.21 -2.32
CA PRO A 120 -6.52 -16.88 -1.38
C PRO A 120 -7.97 -16.89 -1.86
N PRO A 121 -8.79 -17.86 -1.45
CA PRO A 121 -10.23 -17.73 -1.56
C PRO A 121 -10.71 -16.55 -0.70
N LEU A 122 -11.81 -15.91 -1.10
CA LEU A 122 -12.32 -14.70 -0.43
C LEU A 122 -12.56 -14.89 1.07
N ALA A 123 -13.03 -16.06 1.49
CA ALA A 123 -13.24 -16.39 2.90
C ALA A 123 -11.95 -16.38 3.73
N ALA A 124 -10.78 -16.56 3.11
CA ALA A 124 -9.48 -16.57 3.78
C ALA A 124 -8.73 -15.23 3.64
N LEU A 125 -9.22 -14.30 2.80
CA LEU A 125 -8.52 -13.08 2.42
C LEU A 125 -8.04 -12.26 3.62
N SER A 126 -8.93 -11.94 4.56
CA SER A 126 -8.58 -11.15 5.75
C SER A 126 -7.57 -11.86 6.65
N ARG A 127 -7.70 -13.19 6.81
CA ARG A 127 -6.78 -14.00 7.60
C ARG A 127 -5.38 -14.03 6.96
N VAL A 128 -5.30 -14.18 5.64
CA VAL A 128 -4.03 -14.16 4.91
C VAL A 128 -3.38 -12.79 5.02
N ALA A 129 -4.13 -11.70 4.81
CA ALA A 129 -3.62 -10.34 4.95
C ALA A 129 -3.02 -10.08 6.35
N LEU A 130 -3.72 -10.50 7.41
CA LEU A 130 -3.23 -10.38 8.78
C LEU A 130 -1.96 -11.20 9.01
N ARG A 131 -1.91 -12.45 8.56
CA ARG A 131 -0.72 -13.31 8.72
C ARG A 131 0.51 -12.74 8.04
N LEU A 132 0.36 -12.17 6.84
CA LEU A 132 1.48 -11.54 6.13
C LEU A 132 1.94 -10.25 6.84
N ALA A 133 1.01 -9.44 7.34
CA ALA A 133 1.36 -8.24 8.10
C ALA A 133 2.05 -8.57 9.44
N GLU A 134 1.53 -9.57 10.18
CA GLU A 134 2.06 -10.03 11.46
C GLU A 134 3.44 -10.73 11.34
N SER A 135 3.80 -11.22 10.16
CA SER A 135 5.06 -11.94 9.95
C SER A 135 6.30 -11.03 9.92
N GLU A 136 6.11 -9.73 9.77
CA GLU A 136 7.17 -8.72 9.61
C GLU A 136 8.19 -9.03 8.48
N ALA A 137 7.89 -10.01 7.62
CA ALA A 137 8.80 -10.45 6.55
C ALA A 137 8.73 -9.54 5.30
N PHE A 138 7.69 -8.73 5.19
CA PHE A 138 7.39 -7.95 3.98
C PHE A 138 7.43 -6.46 4.25
N ALA A 139 8.26 -5.71 3.50
CA ALA A 139 8.28 -4.25 3.59
C ALA A 139 6.93 -3.64 3.19
N VAL A 140 6.26 -4.24 2.20
CA VAL A 140 4.94 -3.83 1.72
C VAL A 140 4.06 -5.05 1.52
N VAL A 141 2.84 -5.01 2.06
CA VAL A 141 1.78 -5.96 1.77
C VAL A 141 0.66 -5.23 1.03
N VAL A 142 0.50 -5.52 -0.26
CA VAL A 142 -0.60 -5.00 -1.07
C VAL A 142 -1.76 -5.97 -1.00
N VAL A 143 -2.96 -5.49 -0.69
CA VAL A 143 -4.18 -6.29 -0.64
C VAL A 143 -5.14 -5.76 -1.70
N ASP A 144 -5.37 -6.52 -2.75
CA ASP A 144 -6.32 -6.13 -3.80
C ASP A 144 -7.75 -6.49 -3.38
N LEU A 145 -8.55 -5.47 -3.12
CA LEU A 145 -9.96 -5.58 -2.79
C LEU A 145 -10.87 -5.15 -3.95
N THR A 146 -10.27 -4.80 -5.10
CA THR A 146 -11.03 -4.22 -6.23
C THR A 146 -11.83 -5.24 -7.02
N GLY A 147 -11.45 -6.53 -6.95
CA GLY A 147 -12.08 -7.59 -7.74
C GLY A 147 -11.80 -7.50 -9.25
N VAL A 148 -12.46 -8.31 -10.03
CA VAL A 148 -12.36 -8.34 -11.50
C VAL A 148 -13.33 -7.35 -12.12
N VAL A 149 -12.92 -6.63 -13.15
CA VAL A 149 -13.80 -5.77 -13.95
C VAL A 149 -14.87 -6.63 -14.62
N GLY A 150 -16.15 -6.31 -14.36
CA GLY A 150 -17.28 -7.06 -14.90
C GLY A 150 -17.78 -8.23 -14.03
N GLU A 151 -16.96 -8.77 -13.15
CA GLU A 151 -17.38 -9.75 -12.14
C GLU A 151 -17.37 -9.08 -10.76
N ARG A 152 -18.52 -9.10 -10.10
CA ARG A 152 -18.59 -8.64 -8.71
C ARG A 152 -18.00 -9.72 -7.79
N VAL A 153 -16.69 -9.76 -7.70
CA VAL A 153 -16.05 -10.40 -6.56
C VAL A 153 -16.30 -9.48 -5.36
N ALA A 154 -17.47 -9.62 -4.77
CA ALA A 154 -17.86 -8.78 -3.64
C ALA A 154 -17.05 -9.21 -2.41
N VAL A 155 -15.94 -8.54 -2.16
CA VAL A 155 -15.31 -8.59 -0.83
C VAL A 155 -16.28 -7.92 0.14
N PRO A 156 -16.81 -8.63 1.15
CA PRO A 156 -17.75 -8.04 2.11
C PRO A 156 -17.01 -7.02 2.99
N LEU A 157 -16.91 -5.78 2.54
CA LEU A 157 -16.17 -4.72 3.23
C LEU A 157 -16.77 -4.33 4.59
N GLY A 158 -17.98 -4.79 4.93
CA GLY A 158 -18.62 -4.54 6.22
C GLY A 158 -17.83 -5.02 7.44
N THR A 159 -17.03 -6.08 7.30
CA THR A 159 -16.17 -6.59 8.38
C THR A 159 -14.76 -5.97 8.37
N TRP A 160 -14.38 -5.31 7.30
CA TRP A 160 -13.04 -4.74 7.10
C TRP A 160 -12.63 -3.66 8.10
N PRO A 161 -13.50 -2.84 8.68
CA PRO A 161 -13.07 -1.91 9.72
C PRO A 161 -12.35 -2.59 10.91
N ARG A 162 -12.75 -3.81 11.27
CA ARG A 162 -12.06 -4.60 12.32
C ARG A 162 -10.73 -5.16 11.81
N VAL A 163 -10.70 -5.63 10.57
CA VAL A 163 -9.48 -6.16 9.94
C VAL A 163 -8.44 -5.06 9.82
N VAL A 164 -8.82 -3.87 9.35
CA VAL A 164 -7.91 -2.72 9.20
C VAL A 164 -7.31 -2.29 10.54
N ARG A 165 -8.09 -2.27 11.62
CA ARG A 165 -7.55 -1.97 12.96
C ARG A 165 -6.49 -2.99 13.39
N ARG A 166 -6.72 -4.28 13.14
CA ARG A 166 -5.74 -5.33 13.44
C ARG A 166 -4.49 -5.22 12.56
N LEU A 167 -4.66 -4.94 11.27
CA LEU A 167 -3.54 -4.66 10.36
C LEU A 167 -2.73 -3.45 10.84
N ALA A 168 -3.40 -2.38 11.27
CA ALA A 168 -2.74 -1.19 11.79
C ALA A 168 -1.90 -1.52 13.05
N MET A 169 -2.45 -2.31 13.96
CA MET A 169 -1.70 -2.78 15.15
C MET A 169 -0.49 -3.64 14.78
N ALA A 170 -0.61 -4.49 13.73
CA ALA A 170 0.48 -5.35 13.29
C ALA A 170 1.66 -4.59 12.69
N VAL A 171 1.42 -3.44 12.07
CA VAL A 171 2.48 -2.65 11.40
C VAL A 171 2.88 -1.39 12.18
N GLU A 172 2.19 -1.06 13.28
CA GLU A 172 2.49 0.11 14.11
C GLU A 172 3.90 -0.01 14.72
N GLY A 173 4.69 1.06 14.57
CA GLY A 173 6.07 1.10 15.08
C GLY A 173 7.07 0.27 14.28
N THR A 174 6.64 -0.34 13.17
CA THR A 174 7.53 -1.09 12.25
C THR A 174 7.88 -0.25 11.02
N GLY A 175 8.81 -0.74 10.19
CA GLY A 175 9.09 -0.18 8.88
C GLY A 175 8.16 -0.70 7.77
N HIS A 176 7.24 -1.61 8.11
CA HIS A 176 6.35 -2.30 7.18
C HIS A 176 5.06 -1.52 6.94
N SER A 177 4.48 -1.65 5.75
CA SER A 177 3.23 -0.95 5.41
C SER A 177 2.24 -1.87 4.70
N VAL A 178 0.95 -1.63 4.92
CA VAL A 178 -0.12 -2.33 4.21
C VAL A 178 -0.83 -1.33 3.30
N LEU A 179 -0.96 -1.69 2.02
CA LEU A 179 -1.69 -0.92 1.01
C LEU A 179 -2.94 -1.67 0.59
N LEU A 180 -4.10 -1.11 0.87
CA LEU A 180 -5.39 -1.64 0.43
C LEU A 180 -5.78 -0.99 -0.89
N LEU A 181 -5.99 -1.79 -1.93
CA LEU A 181 -6.56 -1.31 -3.19
C LEU A 181 -8.08 -1.45 -3.12
N THR A 182 -8.81 -0.36 -3.31
CA THR A 182 -10.28 -0.34 -3.26
C THR A 182 -10.85 0.45 -4.43
N ARG A 183 -12.18 0.36 -4.65
CA ARG A 183 -12.91 1.19 -5.62
C ARG A 183 -13.90 2.10 -4.91
N GLU A 184 -14.14 3.27 -5.48
CA GLU A 184 -15.17 4.18 -4.97
C GLU A 184 -16.58 3.56 -5.03
N ALA A 185 -16.85 2.76 -6.07
CA ALA A 185 -18.13 2.07 -6.26
C ALA A 185 -18.41 0.99 -5.19
N ASP A 186 -17.41 0.61 -4.39
CA ASP A 186 -17.58 -0.38 -3.34
C ASP A 186 -18.48 0.19 -2.24
N ARG A 187 -19.68 -0.36 -2.09
CA ARG A 187 -20.60 0.07 -1.03
C ARG A 187 -20.03 -0.32 0.34
N ARG A 188 -19.78 0.69 1.17
CA ARG A 188 -19.32 0.53 2.54
C ARG A 188 -20.25 1.28 3.48
N PRO A 189 -20.64 0.67 4.58
CA PRO A 189 -21.44 1.37 5.59
C PRO A 189 -20.65 2.49 6.29
N LEU A 190 -19.33 2.37 6.36
CA LEU A 190 -18.42 3.34 7.01
C LEU A 190 -17.09 3.40 6.26
N PRO A 191 -16.39 4.54 6.28
CA PRO A 191 -15.01 4.64 5.80
C PRO A 191 -14.09 3.69 6.56
N LEU A 192 -13.11 3.10 5.88
CA LEU A 192 -12.10 2.27 6.53
C LEU A 192 -11.24 3.12 7.48
N PRO A 193 -10.89 2.58 8.67
CA PRO A 193 -10.08 3.30 9.66
C PRO A 193 -8.58 3.26 9.31
N VAL A 194 -8.24 3.66 8.09
CA VAL A 194 -6.87 3.74 7.58
C VAL A 194 -6.19 5.03 8.04
N ALA A 195 -4.85 5.03 8.06
CA ALA A 195 -4.06 6.21 8.40
C ALA A 195 -4.13 7.27 7.29
N GLN A 196 -4.13 6.83 6.03
CA GLN A 196 -4.20 7.69 4.86
C GLN A 196 -5.13 7.06 3.82
N ARG A 197 -5.94 7.89 3.12
CA ARG A 197 -6.70 7.49 1.94
C ARG A 197 -6.36 8.41 0.79
N ILE A 198 -5.88 7.80 -0.28
CA ILE A 198 -5.54 8.45 -1.54
C ILE A 198 -6.57 8.02 -2.57
N GLU A 199 -7.23 8.99 -3.18
CA GLU A 199 -8.16 8.76 -4.29
C GLU A 199 -7.46 9.07 -5.61
N VAL A 200 -7.55 8.12 -6.55
CA VAL A 200 -6.93 8.24 -7.86
C VAL A 200 -7.96 7.99 -8.93
N SER A 201 -8.06 8.90 -9.89
CA SER A 201 -8.84 8.72 -11.12
C SER A 201 -7.98 8.98 -12.34
N ARG A 202 -8.40 8.44 -13.48
CA ARG A 202 -7.69 8.60 -14.77
C ARG A 202 -8.63 9.17 -15.83
N PRO A 203 -8.80 10.50 -15.88
CA PRO A 203 -9.70 11.12 -16.84
C PRO A 203 -9.18 11.04 -18.29
N ALA A 204 -7.87 10.87 -18.50
CA ALA A 204 -7.24 10.70 -19.81
C ALA A 204 -6.05 9.74 -19.72
N ALA A 205 -5.58 9.25 -20.84
CA ALA A 205 -4.52 8.23 -20.92
C ALA A 205 -3.19 8.68 -20.29
N ASP A 206 -2.91 9.98 -20.37
CA ASP A 206 -1.68 10.65 -19.93
C ASP A 206 -1.86 11.45 -18.62
N LYS A 207 -3.04 11.37 -17.99
CA LYS A 207 -3.38 12.22 -16.84
C LYS A 207 -4.00 11.43 -15.71
N LEU A 208 -3.41 11.53 -14.54
CA LEU A 208 -4.03 11.10 -13.29
C LEU A 208 -4.55 12.31 -12.52
N MET A 209 -5.64 12.13 -11.80
CA MET A 209 -6.08 13.06 -10.77
C MET A 209 -5.89 12.38 -9.42
N VAL A 210 -5.22 13.05 -8.50
CA VAL A 210 -4.88 12.51 -7.19
C VAL A 210 -5.40 13.44 -6.10
N ARG A 211 -6.01 12.86 -5.07
CA ARG A 211 -6.49 13.57 -3.89
C ARG A 211 -6.14 12.80 -2.62
N VAL A 212 -5.63 13.49 -1.62
CA VAL A 212 -5.56 12.95 -0.27
C VAL A 212 -6.90 13.20 0.41
N ALA A 213 -7.77 12.19 0.44
CA ALA A 213 -9.12 12.29 0.98
C ALA A 213 -9.16 12.15 2.51
N LYS A 214 -8.14 11.47 3.07
CA LYS A 214 -7.95 11.29 4.51
C LYS A 214 -6.47 11.24 4.84
N ASP A 215 -6.07 11.87 5.93
CA ASP A 215 -4.77 11.75 6.56
C ASP A 215 -4.96 11.84 8.08
N GLN A 216 -4.30 10.97 8.83
CA GLN A 216 -4.44 10.95 10.30
C GLN A 216 -3.98 12.24 10.99
N ARG A 217 -3.13 13.05 10.31
CA ARG A 217 -2.68 14.37 10.78
C ARG A 217 -3.51 15.51 10.18
N GLY A 218 -4.61 15.21 9.48
CA GLY A 218 -5.53 16.19 8.90
C GLY A 218 -5.04 16.88 7.62
N ARG A 219 -3.96 16.40 6.98
CA ARG A 219 -3.35 17.00 5.79
C ARG A 219 -4.06 16.52 4.52
N VAL A 220 -5.31 16.89 4.35
CA VAL A 220 -6.12 16.57 3.16
C VAL A 220 -5.88 17.56 2.03
N SER A 221 -6.11 17.15 0.78
CA SER A 221 -5.93 18.00 -0.40
C SER A 221 -7.14 17.94 -1.34
N SER A 222 -7.31 18.96 -2.18
CA SER A 222 -8.16 18.87 -3.37
C SER A 222 -7.52 17.95 -4.42
N ALA A 223 -8.33 17.48 -5.39
CA ALA A 223 -7.83 16.70 -6.51
C ALA A 223 -6.88 17.55 -7.37
N ARG A 224 -5.68 17.01 -7.64
CA ARG A 224 -4.66 17.67 -8.46
C ARG A 224 -4.25 16.77 -9.61
N PRO A 225 -3.96 17.34 -10.80
CA PRO A 225 -3.45 16.57 -11.92
C PRO A 225 -1.99 16.18 -11.70
N VAL A 226 -1.66 14.96 -12.13
CA VAL A 226 -0.32 14.41 -12.23
C VAL A 226 -0.14 13.94 -13.67
N ALA A 227 0.92 14.37 -14.34
CA ALA A 227 1.26 13.86 -15.66
C ALA A 227 1.61 12.38 -15.54
N TRP A 228 0.96 11.56 -16.35
CA TRP A 228 1.18 10.12 -16.39
C TRP A 228 1.80 9.73 -17.73
N THR A 229 3.07 9.45 -17.74
CA THR A 229 3.73 8.83 -18.89
C THR A 229 4.08 7.39 -18.55
N ARG A 230 3.83 6.46 -19.48
CA ARG A 230 4.20 5.02 -19.31
C ARG A 230 5.68 4.82 -18.96
N THR A 231 6.52 5.75 -19.34
CA THR A 231 7.95 5.77 -19.03
C THR A 231 8.28 6.12 -17.58
N GLY A 232 7.37 6.73 -16.82
CA GLY A 232 7.62 7.17 -15.44
C GLY A 232 7.54 6.05 -14.40
N VAL A 233 6.79 4.98 -14.66
CA VAL A 233 6.70 3.79 -13.77
C VAL A 233 7.68 2.71 -14.19
N TRP A 234 8.11 2.73 -15.43
CA TRP A 234 8.90 1.70 -16.06
C TRP A 234 10.31 2.22 -16.33
N SER A 235 11.06 2.55 -15.27
CA SER A 235 12.50 2.81 -15.41
C SER A 235 13.13 1.54 -15.98
N THR A 236 13.57 1.64 -17.21
CA THR A 236 14.29 0.62 -17.95
C THR A 236 15.69 0.43 -17.38
N ALA A 237 15.80 -0.19 -16.22
CA ALA A 237 16.93 -1.06 -15.98
C ALA A 237 16.56 -2.37 -16.67
N ALA A 238 17.04 -2.58 -17.89
CA ALA A 238 16.93 -3.86 -18.57
C ALA A 238 17.41 -4.95 -17.60
N PRO A 239 16.65 -6.03 -17.39
CA PRO A 239 17.16 -7.16 -16.64
C PRO A 239 18.30 -7.76 -17.48
N GLN A 240 19.53 -7.53 -17.05
CA GLN A 240 20.64 -8.42 -17.41
C GLN A 240 20.39 -9.74 -16.67
N ASN A 241 19.59 -10.59 -17.26
CA ASN A 241 19.49 -11.98 -16.83
C ASN A 241 19.39 -12.87 -18.06
N GLU A 242 20.49 -13.01 -18.75
CA GLU A 242 20.82 -14.21 -19.49
C GLU A 242 20.99 -15.33 -18.47
N ASN A 243 20.11 -16.33 -18.47
CA ASN A 243 20.05 -17.56 -17.69
C ASN A 243 19.00 -17.59 -16.55
N ALA A 244 17.74 -17.51 -16.95
CA ALA A 244 16.67 -18.09 -16.14
C ALA A 244 16.33 -19.48 -16.71
N GLU A 245 17.03 -20.50 -16.26
CA GLU A 245 16.57 -21.88 -16.44
C GLU A 245 15.20 -22.04 -15.78
N VAL A 246 14.20 -22.29 -16.61
CA VAL A 246 12.84 -22.64 -16.18
C VAL A 246 12.92 -24.04 -15.54
N ARG A 247 13.01 -24.12 -14.23
CA ARG A 247 12.83 -25.39 -13.51
C ARG A 247 11.36 -25.75 -13.50
N HIS A 248 10.96 -26.65 -14.38
CA HIS A 248 9.68 -27.33 -14.30
C HIS A 248 9.64 -28.19 -13.01
N VAL A 249 8.83 -27.77 -12.05
CA VAL A 249 8.48 -28.62 -10.92
C VAL A 249 7.46 -29.66 -11.42
N ARG A 250 7.89 -30.90 -11.59
CA ARG A 250 7.01 -32.06 -11.85
C ARG A 250 6.05 -32.21 -10.66
N ARG A 251 4.76 -32.21 -10.92
CA ARG A 251 3.76 -32.71 -9.98
C ARG A 251 4.05 -34.21 -9.72
N LEU A 252 4.31 -34.54 -8.48
CA LEU A 252 4.20 -35.92 -8.03
C LEU A 252 2.73 -36.21 -7.75
N ALA A 253 2.27 -37.30 -8.33
CA ALA A 253 0.94 -37.86 -8.19
C ALA A 253 0.71 -38.39 -6.76
#